data_8fdf004b8256b5ac7fc4c2a465b45a9b
#
_entry.id   8fdf004b8256b5ac7fc4c2a465b45a9b
#
_cell.length_a   1.000
_cell.length_b   1.000
_cell.length_c   1.000
_cell.angle_alpha   90.00
_cell.angle_beta   90.00
_cell.angle_gamma   90.00
#
_symmetry.space_group_name_H-M   'P 1'
#
loop_
_entity.id
_entity.type
_entity.pdbx_description
1 polymer ?
#
loop_
_entity_poly.entity_id
_entity_poly.type
_entity_poly.pdbx_seq_one_letter_code
_entity_poly.pdbx_strand_id
1 'polypeptide(L)' 'QTRAAALMTVLLLLVGIIVAIQFVALNKES' A
#
# COMPACT_ATOMS: atom_id res chain seq x y z
N GLN A 1 16.76 -5.66 14.88
CA GLN A 1 15.96 -5.51 13.65
C GLN A 1 16.16 -6.72 12.77
N THR A 2 15.09 -7.37 12.46
CA THR A 2 15.14 -8.57 11.67
C THR A 2 14.77 -8.25 10.21
N ARG A 3 15.31 -9.08 9.33
CA ARG A 3 15.02 -8.95 7.91
C ARG A 3 13.53 -9.15 7.63
N ALA A 4 12.90 -10.01 8.41
CA ALA A 4 11.48 -10.27 8.23
C ALA A 4 10.64 -9.03 8.51
N ALA A 5 11.00 -8.26 9.54
CA ALA A 5 10.27 -7.04 9.88
C ALA A 5 10.38 -6.02 8.75
N ALA A 6 11.56 -5.89 8.15
CA ALA A 6 11.76 -4.96 7.04
C ALA A 6 10.91 -5.37 5.83
N LEU A 7 10.89 -6.66 5.53
CA LEU A 7 10.10 -7.18 4.43
C LEU A 7 8.61 -6.92 4.64
N MET A 8 8.14 -7.13 5.86
CA MET A 8 6.74 -6.90 6.18
C MET A 8 6.37 -5.43 6.04
N THR A 9 7.25 -4.54 6.46
CA THR A 9 7.01 -3.11 6.34
C THR A 9 6.91 -2.70 4.87
N VAL A 10 7.81 -3.21 4.03
CA VAL A 10 7.78 -2.91 2.61
C VAL A 10 6.48 -3.43 1.98
N LEU A 11 6.07 -4.63 2.35
CA LEU A 11 4.84 -5.21 1.83
C LEU A 11 3.63 -4.36 2.21
N LEU A 12 3.57 -3.91 3.45
CA LEU A 12 2.48 -3.07 3.91
C LEU A 12 2.44 -1.74 3.15
N LEU A 13 3.61 -1.17 2.90
CA LEU A 13 3.67 0.08 2.15
C LEU A 13 3.16 -0.11 0.73
N LEU A 14 3.54 -1.19 0.08
CA LEU A 14 3.09 -1.47 -1.28
C LEU A 14 1.58 -1.62 -1.33
N VAL A 15 1.02 -2.42 -0.43
CA VAL A 15 -0.42 -2.63 -0.37
C VAL A 15 -1.14 -1.31 -0.11
N GLY A 16 -0.62 -0.51 0.79
CA GLY A 16 -1.21 0.79 1.11
C GLY A 16 -1.25 1.71 -0.09
N ILE A 17 -0.15 1.75 -0.86
CA ILE A 17 -0.09 2.58 -2.05
C ILE A 17 -1.11 2.12 -3.09
N ILE A 18 -1.21 0.81 -3.31
CA ILE A 18 -2.15 0.26 -4.28
C ILE A 18 -3.59 0.62 -3.89
N VAL A 19 -3.93 0.45 -2.63
CA VAL A 19 -5.26 0.75 -2.15
C VAL A 19 -5.55 2.25 -2.28
N ALA A 20 -4.58 3.09 -1.96
CA ALA A 20 -4.75 4.53 -2.06
C ALA A 20 -5.02 4.95 -3.51
N ILE A 21 -4.29 4.37 -4.45
CA ILE A 21 -4.47 4.69 -5.86
C ILE A 21 -5.86 4.27 -6.32
N GLN A 22 -6.30 3.08 -5.93
CA GLN A 22 -7.64 2.60 -6.31
C GLN A 22 -8.71 3.49 -5.70
N PHE A 23 -8.55 3.89 -4.47
CA PHE A 23 -9.52 4.74 -3.80
C PHE A 23 -9.66 6.08 -4.52
N VAL A 24 -8.53 6.68 -4.89
CA VAL A 24 -8.55 7.96 -5.59
C VAL A 24 -9.17 7.81 -6.97
N ALA A 25 -8.83 6.73 -7.67
CA ALA A 25 -9.37 6.50 -9.01
C ALA A 25 -10.89 6.35 -8.97
N LEU A 26 -11.40 5.56 -8.03
CA LEU A 26 -12.83 5.37 -7.90
C LEU A 26 -13.53 6.67 -7.50
N ASN A 27 -12.90 7.45 -6.65
CA ASN A 27 -13.47 8.70 -6.21
C ASN A 27 -13.57 9.71 -7.35
N LYS A 28 -12.60 9.65 -8.26
CA LYS A 28 -12.60 10.56 -9.40
C LYS A 28 -13.71 10.24 -10.39
N GLU A 29 -14.04 8.95 -10.51
CA GLU A 29 -15.03 8.53 -11.48
C GLU A 29 -16.46 8.78 -11.01
N SER A 30 -16.65 8.86 -9.70
CA SER A 30 -17.97 9.13 -9.18
C SER A 30 -18.17 10.61 -9.02
#